data_c5b895865709b83715e234ed86fe91ad
#
_entry.id   c5b895865709b83715e234ed86fe91ad
#
_cell.length_a   1.000
_cell.length_b   1.000
_cell.length_c   1.000
_cell.angle_alpha   90.00
_cell.angle_beta   90.00
_cell.angle_gamma   90.00
#
_symmetry.space_group_name_H-M   'P 1'
#
loop_
_entity.id
_entity.type
_entity.pdbx_description
1 polymer ?
#
loop_
_entity_poly.entity_id
_entity_poly.type
_entity_poly.pdbx_seq_one_letter_code
_entity_poly.pdbx_strand_id
1 'polypeptide(L)'
;MSGLCQDRVVVVTGAGRGIGRAHALAFAAEGAPVVVNDVDGDAAAGVVTEVEDLGGKAVADTSDVADWTGARELIGTALENFGRLDVLVNNAGFLRDRMLVNLGEDEWDAVVRVHLKGHFAPLRHAAEHWRAEAKAGRVPQARVINTSSGAGLLGSVGQGNYSAAKAGIAGLTVVAAAELARYGVTVNAIAPAARTRMTEAVFASMARPDSGFDAMAPENVSPLVVWLGSAESGHVTGRVFEVEGGKVALAQGWRHGPAVYKGERWNPAELGAVVRDLLERAPEPEPVYGAN
;
A
#
# COMPACT_ATOMS: atom_id res chain seq x y z
N MET A 1 13.22 -24.89 9.68
CA MET A 1 11.80 -24.49 9.83
C MET A 1 11.37 -23.96 8.48
N SER A 2 10.18 -24.29 7.97
CA SER A 2 9.66 -23.66 6.74
C SER A 2 9.40 -22.19 7.00
N GLY A 3 9.72 -21.33 6.04
CA GLY A 3 9.45 -19.89 6.13
C GLY A 3 7.95 -19.58 6.19
N LEU A 4 7.60 -18.40 6.71
CA LEU A 4 6.20 -17.96 6.91
C LEU A 4 5.39 -17.88 5.60
N CYS A 5 6.08 -17.64 4.48
CA CYS A 5 5.51 -17.55 3.14
C CYS A 5 6.00 -18.65 2.19
N GLN A 6 6.39 -19.80 2.75
CA GLN A 6 6.89 -20.93 1.97
C GLN A 6 5.96 -21.27 0.80
N ASP A 7 6.50 -21.28 -0.42
CA ASP A 7 5.83 -21.61 -1.68
C ASP A 7 4.63 -20.68 -2.06
N ARG A 8 4.49 -19.53 -1.42
CA ARG A 8 3.50 -18.51 -1.80
C ARG A 8 4.12 -17.56 -2.82
N VAL A 9 3.57 -17.49 -4.00
CA VAL A 9 4.05 -16.62 -5.08
C VAL A 9 3.62 -15.18 -4.82
N VAL A 10 4.59 -14.28 -4.82
CA VAL A 10 4.42 -12.87 -4.46
C VAL A 10 4.79 -11.97 -5.63
N VAL A 11 3.93 -11.02 -5.96
CA VAL A 11 4.25 -9.88 -6.83
C VAL A 11 4.46 -8.64 -5.96
N VAL A 12 5.59 -7.96 -6.13
CA VAL A 12 5.88 -6.67 -5.49
C VAL A 12 6.11 -5.61 -6.55
N THR A 13 5.30 -4.54 -6.55
CA THR A 13 5.43 -3.44 -7.52
C THR A 13 6.33 -2.32 -6.99
N GLY A 14 7.11 -1.68 -7.89
CA GLY A 14 8.11 -0.68 -7.49
C GLY A 14 9.19 -1.30 -6.60
N ALA A 15 9.60 -2.53 -6.92
CA ALA A 15 10.45 -3.37 -6.07
C ALA A 15 11.95 -3.22 -6.35
N GLY A 16 12.36 -2.39 -7.29
CA GLY A 16 13.77 -2.20 -7.62
C GLY A 16 14.55 -1.43 -6.55
N ARG A 17 13.87 -0.71 -5.62
CA ARG A 17 14.52 0.14 -4.60
C ARG A 17 13.68 0.30 -3.34
N GLY A 18 14.31 0.82 -2.27
CA GLY A 18 13.64 1.28 -1.06
C GLY A 18 12.77 0.24 -0.39
N ILE A 19 11.55 0.63 -0.01
CA ILE A 19 10.59 -0.25 0.70
C ILE A 19 10.22 -1.46 -0.15
N GLY A 20 9.99 -1.29 -1.47
CA GLY A 20 9.63 -2.40 -2.36
C GLY A 20 10.73 -3.46 -2.47
N ARG A 21 12.01 -3.03 -2.58
CA ARG A 21 13.15 -3.94 -2.52
C ARG A 21 13.21 -4.69 -1.19
N ALA A 22 13.04 -3.96 -0.08
CA ALA A 22 13.04 -4.58 1.25
C ALA A 22 11.90 -5.63 1.38
N HIS A 23 10.73 -5.37 0.83
CA HIS A 23 9.64 -6.35 0.79
C HIS A 23 10.01 -7.59 -0.03
N ALA A 24 10.56 -7.42 -1.24
CA ALA A 24 10.95 -8.54 -2.10
C ALA A 24 11.95 -9.47 -1.41
N LEU A 25 13.00 -8.89 -0.81
CA LEU A 25 14.00 -9.65 -0.07
C LEU A 25 13.43 -10.34 1.18
N ALA A 26 12.55 -9.67 1.92
CA ALA A 26 11.93 -10.24 3.11
C ALA A 26 10.99 -11.41 2.77
N PHE A 27 10.20 -11.32 1.70
CA PHE A 27 9.39 -12.44 1.23
C PHE A 27 10.23 -13.62 0.77
N ALA A 28 11.32 -13.35 0.02
CA ALA A 28 12.24 -14.40 -0.43
C ALA A 28 12.90 -15.11 0.74
N ALA A 29 13.33 -14.39 1.77
CA ALA A 29 13.89 -14.96 3.00
C ALA A 29 12.89 -15.87 3.76
N GLU A 30 11.58 -15.64 3.57
CA GLU A 30 10.50 -16.48 4.12
C GLU A 30 10.00 -17.55 3.14
N GLY A 31 10.80 -17.86 2.10
CA GLY A 31 10.57 -18.97 1.18
C GLY A 31 9.60 -18.72 0.03
N ALA A 32 9.23 -17.46 -0.21
CA ALA A 32 8.34 -17.08 -1.31
C ALA A 32 9.11 -16.91 -2.63
N PRO A 33 8.65 -17.48 -3.76
CA PRO A 33 9.04 -17.02 -5.09
C PRO A 33 8.49 -15.59 -5.35
N VAL A 34 9.32 -14.69 -5.91
CA VAL A 34 8.98 -13.26 -6.02
C VAL A 34 9.05 -12.79 -7.47
N VAL A 35 8.01 -12.11 -7.93
CA VAL A 35 8.07 -11.25 -9.13
C VAL A 35 8.46 -9.85 -8.68
N VAL A 36 9.62 -9.40 -9.08
CA VAL A 36 10.20 -8.08 -8.79
C VAL A 36 9.83 -7.15 -9.92
N ASN A 37 8.78 -6.33 -9.74
CA ASN A 37 8.36 -5.39 -10.77
C ASN A 37 8.92 -3.99 -10.49
N ASP A 38 9.59 -3.42 -11.47
CA ASP A 38 9.97 -2.00 -11.53
C ASP A 38 10.13 -1.58 -12.99
N VAL A 39 9.72 -0.38 -13.36
CA VAL A 39 9.91 0.16 -14.72
C VAL A 39 11.40 0.38 -15.06
N ASP A 40 12.27 0.45 -14.05
CA ASP A 40 13.71 0.41 -14.15
C ASP A 40 14.17 -1.05 -14.14
N GLY A 41 14.39 -1.61 -15.34
CA GLY A 41 14.75 -3.01 -15.51
C GLY A 41 16.07 -3.40 -14.85
N ASP A 42 17.07 -2.52 -14.85
CA ASP A 42 18.35 -2.77 -14.18
C ASP A 42 18.18 -2.88 -12.67
N ALA A 43 17.34 -2.01 -12.10
CA ALA A 43 17.02 -2.07 -10.67
C ALA A 43 16.25 -3.35 -10.31
N ALA A 44 15.27 -3.76 -11.12
CA ALA A 44 14.55 -5.01 -10.92
C ALA A 44 15.48 -6.22 -11.01
N ALA A 45 16.33 -6.30 -12.03
CA ALA A 45 17.30 -7.37 -12.21
C ALA A 45 18.32 -7.44 -11.06
N GLY A 46 18.76 -6.30 -10.54
CA GLY A 46 19.65 -6.24 -9.37
C GLY A 46 19.02 -6.90 -8.14
N VAL A 47 17.73 -6.65 -7.87
CA VAL A 47 17.02 -7.27 -6.75
C VAL A 47 16.78 -8.77 -6.99
N VAL A 48 16.54 -9.20 -8.22
CA VAL A 48 16.48 -10.64 -8.56
C VAL A 48 17.79 -11.33 -8.20
N THR A 49 18.94 -10.76 -8.59
CA THR A 49 20.25 -11.29 -8.21
C THR A 49 20.43 -11.39 -6.70
N GLU A 50 20.03 -10.36 -5.95
CA GLU A 50 20.10 -10.41 -4.48
C GLU A 50 19.23 -11.52 -3.88
N VAL A 51 18.03 -11.76 -4.43
CA VAL A 51 17.16 -12.87 -3.99
C VAL A 51 17.81 -14.23 -4.30
N GLU A 52 18.42 -14.38 -5.47
CA GLU A 52 19.11 -15.63 -5.88
C GLU A 52 20.35 -15.89 -5.03
N ASP A 53 21.12 -14.86 -4.68
CA ASP A 53 22.28 -14.95 -3.78
C ASP A 53 21.88 -15.41 -2.36
N LEU A 54 20.65 -15.12 -1.94
CA LEU A 54 20.05 -15.63 -0.70
C LEU A 54 19.47 -17.05 -0.84
N GLY A 55 19.57 -17.66 -2.02
CA GLY A 55 19.03 -18.98 -2.31
C GLY A 55 17.53 -19.00 -2.60
N GLY A 56 16.90 -17.82 -2.79
CA GLY A 56 15.51 -17.67 -3.16
C GLY A 56 15.26 -17.82 -4.67
N LYS A 57 14.02 -17.60 -5.09
CA LYS A 57 13.60 -17.60 -6.50
C LYS A 57 12.94 -16.28 -6.83
N ALA A 58 13.38 -15.61 -7.88
CA ALA A 58 12.75 -14.39 -8.35
C ALA A 58 12.79 -14.27 -9.87
N VAL A 59 11.90 -13.46 -10.43
CA VAL A 59 11.93 -13.01 -11.82
C VAL A 59 11.68 -11.51 -11.88
N ALA A 60 12.35 -10.82 -12.79
CA ALA A 60 12.11 -9.41 -13.03
C ALA A 60 10.91 -9.21 -13.97
N ASP A 61 10.17 -8.13 -13.74
CA ASP A 61 9.10 -7.64 -14.61
C ASP A 61 9.22 -6.12 -14.75
N THR A 62 9.10 -5.60 -15.96
CA THR A 62 9.28 -4.16 -16.25
C THR A 62 7.99 -3.47 -16.68
N SER A 63 6.85 -4.14 -16.54
CA SER A 63 5.55 -3.59 -16.91
C SER A 63 5.20 -2.33 -16.13
N ASP A 64 4.63 -1.33 -16.82
CA ASP A 64 4.04 -0.17 -16.17
C ASP A 64 2.71 -0.56 -15.50
N VAL A 65 2.69 -0.56 -14.19
CA VAL A 65 1.50 -0.93 -13.37
C VAL A 65 0.30 -0.02 -13.61
N ALA A 66 0.52 1.19 -14.12
CA ALA A 66 -0.54 2.15 -14.43
C ALA A 66 -1.02 2.05 -15.89
N ASP A 67 -0.38 1.22 -16.73
CA ASP A 67 -0.92 0.77 -18.00
C ASP A 67 -1.80 -0.46 -17.80
N TRP A 68 -2.96 -0.48 -18.47
CA TRP A 68 -3.92 -1.57 -18.30
C TRP A 68 -3.40 -2.91 -18.80
N THR A 69 -2.71 -2.89 -19.93
CA THR A 69 -2.08 -4.08 -20.53
C THR A 69 -0.87 -4.51 -19.71
N GLY A 70 0.00 -3.55 -19.34
CA GLY A 70 1.16 -3.83 -18.51
C GLY A 70 0.78 -4.43 -17.15
N ALA A 71 -0.27 -3.92 -16.49
CA ALA A 71 -0.76 -4.51 -15.25
C ALA A 71 -1.27 -5.96 -15.43
N ARG A 72 -1.85 -6.29 -16.58
CA ARG A 72 -2.25 -7.68 -16.92
C ARG A 72 -1.04 -8.55 -17.19
N GLU A 73 -0.04 -8.05 -17.90
CA GLU A 73 1.20 -8.76 -18.19
C GLU A 73 1.97 -9.08 -16.91
N LEU A 74 2.05 -8.14 -15.96
CA LEU A 74 2.63 -8.37 -14.64
C LEU A 74 2.00 -9.56 -13.92
N ILE A 75 0.67 -9.67 -13.91
CA ILE A 75 0.00 -10.83 -13.31
C ILE A 75 0.31 -12.10 -14.11
N GLY A 76 0.37 -12.01 -15.44
CA GLY A 76 0.80 -13.09 -16.33
C GLY A 76 2.19 -13.59 -15.99
N THR A 77 3.16 -12.72 -15.74
CA THR A 77 4.53 -13.08 -15.33
C THR A 77 4.55 -14.01 -14.12
N ALA A 78 3.73 -13.76 -13.10
CA ALA A 78 3.63 -14.66 -11.94
C ALA A 78 3.06 -16.03 -12.31
N LEU A 79 2.01 -16.06 -13.12
CA LEU A 79 1.32 -17.28 -13.53
C LEU A 79 2.18 -18.14 -14.47
N GLU A 80 2.89 -17.53 -15.40
CA GLU A 80 3.76 -18.21 -16.38
C GLU A 80 5.02 -18.80 -15.74
N ASN A 81 5.64 -18.07 -14.81
CA ASN A 81 6.90 -18.53 -14.19
C ASN A 81 6.69 -19.45 -12.99
N PHE A 82 5.59 -19.24 -12.22
CA PHE A 82 5.39 -19.95 -10.96
C PHE A 82 4.05 -20.69 -10.87
N GLY A 83 3.19 -20.59 -11.87
CA GLY A 83 1.92 -21.32 -11.98
C GLY A 83 0.80 -20.84 -11.06
N ARG A 84 1.03 -19.80 -10.23
CA ARG A 84 0.06 -19.28 -9.27
C ARG A 84 0.36 -17.83 -8.85
N LEU A 85 -0.58 -17.21 -8.19
CA LEU A 85 -0.40 -15.92 -7.52
C LEU A 85 -1.11 -15.95 -6.17
N ASP A 86 -0.36 -15.73 -5.08
CA ASP A 86 -0.89 -15.77 -3.72
C ASP A 86 -0.89 -14.39 -3.05
N VAL A 87 0.08 -13.53 -3.39
CA VAL A 87 0.23 -12.23 -2.76
C VAL A 87 0.51 -11.15 -3.80
N LEU A 88 -0.24 -10.05 -3.72
CA LEU A 88 0.03 -8.84 -4.48
C LEU A 88 0.35 -7.69 -3.52
N VAL A 89 1.57 -7.18 -3.58
CA VAL A 89 2.00 -5.98 -2.86
C VAL A 89 2.06 -4.81 -3.83
N ASN A 90 1.06 -3.96 -3.78
CA ASN A 90 1.02 -2.71 -4.53
C ASN A 90 1.80 -1.64 -3.77
N ASN A 91 3.02 -1.34 -4.22
CA ASN A 91 3.93 -0.41 -3.57
C ASN A 91 4.44 0.70 -4.50
N ALA A 92 4.40 0.52 -5.82
CA ALA A 92 4.91 1.48 -6.79
C ALA A 92 4.40 2.92 -6.57
N GLY A 93 5.30 3.89 -6.65
CA GLY A 93 4.95 5.28 -6.46
C GLY A 93 6.14 6.24 -6.50
N PHE A 94 5.84 7.54 -6.58
CA PHE A 94 6.82 8.63 -6.55
C PHE A 94 6.15 9.93 -6.07
N LEU A 95 6.92 10.98 -5.82
CA LEU A 95 6.43 12.29 -5.37
C LEU A 95 6.57 13.38 -6.45
N ARG A 96 5.61 14.29 -6.47
CA ARG A 96 5.64 15.60 -7.15
C ARG A 96 5.01 16.62 -6.22
N ASP A 97 5.77 16.98 -5.16
CA ASP A 97 5.27 17.83 -4.09
C ASP A 97 5.23 19.28 -4.53
N ARG A 98 4.10 19.93 -4.38
CA ARG A 98 3.82 21.33 -4.67
C ARG A 98 2.72 21.86 -3.76
N MET A 99 2.85 23.11 -3.34
CA MET A 99 1.71 23.81 -2.74
C MET A 99 0.54 23.82 -3.72
N LEU A 100 -0.69 23.60 -3.24
CA LEU A 100 -1.88 23.41 -4.06
C LEU A 100 -2.06 24.50 -5.13
N VAL A 101 -1.75 25.75 -4.80
CA VAL A 101 -1.88 26.91 -5.73
C VAL A 101 -0.86 26.87 -6.89
N ASN A 102 0.20 26.06 -6.78
CA ASN A 102 1.28 25.95 -7.76
C ASN A 102 1.34 24.55 -8.42
N LEU A 103 0.44 23.64 -8.04
CA LEU A 103 0.40 22.28 -8.56
C LEU A 103 -0.12 22.27 -10.00
N GLY A 104 0.70 21.78 -10.93
CA GLY A 104 0.34 21.63 -12.32
C GLY A 104 -0.52 20.40 -12.61
N GLU A 105 -1.27 20.43 -13.73
CA GLU A 105 -2.09 19.30 -14.19
C GLU A 105 -1.23 18.04 -14.42
N ASP A 106 -0.09 18.18 -15.09
CA ASP A 106 0.84 17.07 -15.36
C ASP A 106 1.36 16.42 -14.07
N GLU A 107 1.66 17.21 -13.03
CA GLU A 107 2.14 16.73 -11.74
C GLU A 107 1.01 15.98 -10.99
N TRP A 108 -0.23 16.49 -11.08
CA TRP A 108 -1.41 15.84 -10.54
C TRP A 108 -1.66 14.50 -11.23
N ASP A 109 -1.78 14.50 -12.55
CA ASP A 109 -2.12 13.33 -13.35
C ASP A 109 -1.06 12.23 -13.22
N ALA A 110 0.22 12.58 -13.25
CA ALA A 110 1.29 11.62 -13.10
C ALA A 110 1.23 10.89 -11.74
N VAL A 111 0.99 11.62 -10.63
CA VAL A 111 0.91 11.04 -9.29
C VAL A 111 -0.34 10.18 -9.15
N VAL A 112 -1.52 10.69 -9.52
CA VAL A 112 -2.78 9.94 -9.43
C VAL A 112 -2.74 8.68 -10.32
N ARG A 113 -2.17 8.80 -11.52
CA ARG A 113 -2.01 7.68 -12.45
C ARG A 113 -1.18 6.55 -11.82
N VAL A 114 0.01 6.84 -11.32
CA VAL A 114 0.90 5.77 -10.82
C VAL A 114 0.43 5.24 -9.47
N HIS A 115 0.02 6.12 -8.56
CA HIS A 115 -0.42 5.66 -7.23
C HIS A 115 -1.80 5.01 -7.28
N LEU A 116 -2.84 5.72 -7.70
CA LEU A 116 -4.20 5.21 -7.56
C LEU A 116 -4.54 4.18 -8.65
N LYS A 117 -4.31 4.51 -9.94
CA LYS A 117 -4.56 3.58 -11.02
C LYS A 117 -3.58 2.41 -11.00
N GLY A 118 -2.29 2.64 -10.65
CA GLY A 118 -1.27 1.60 -10.54
C GLY A 118 -1.46 0.65 -9.36
N HIS A 119 -2.30 0.97 -8.37
CA HIS A 119 -2.79 0.01 -7.37
C HIS A 119 -4.06 -0.70 -7.86
N PHE A 120 -4.96 0.01 -8.54
CA PHE A 120 -6.21 -0.54 -9.03
C PHE A 120 -6.02 -1.57 -10.14
N ALA A 121 -5.20 -1.28 -11.16
CA ALA A 121 -5.10 -2.13 -12.35
C ALA A 121 -4.51 -3.53 -12.05
N PRO A 122 -3.37 -3.68 -11.34
CA PRO A 122 -2.88 -5.00 -10.94
C PRO A 122 -3.87 -5.74 -10.03
N LEU A 123 -4.49 -5.04 -9.05
CA LEU A 123 -5.50 -5.62 -8.17
C LEU A 123 -6.68 -6.19 -8.98
N ARG A 124 -7.17 -5.43 -9.97
CA ARG A 124 -8.30 -5.86 -10.80
C ARG A 124 -7.98 -7.13 -11.61
N HIS A 125 -6.76 -7.21 -12.19
CA HIS A 125 -6.35 -8.38 -12.96
C HIS A 125 -6.09 -9.60 -12.07
N ALA A 126 -5.47 -9.40 -10.91
CA ALA A 126 -5.31 -10.44 -9.91
C ALA A 126 -6.67 -10.95 -9.39
N ALA A 127 -7.61 -10.05 -9.10
CA ALA A 127 -8.97 -10.40 -8.66
C ALA A 127 -9.74 -11.21 -9.71
N GLU A 128 -9.54 -10.92 -11.00
CA GLU A 128 -10.13 -11.72 -12.10
C GLU A 128 -9.62 -13.16 -12.07
N HIS A 129 -8.30 -13.33 -11.92
CA HIS A 129 -7.68 -14.65 -11.79
C HIS A 129 -8.22 -15.40 -10.55
N TRP A 130 -8.17 -14.79 -9.37
CA TRP A 130 -8.66 -15.43 -8.14
C TRP A 130 -10.15 -15.77 -8.17
N ARG A 131 -10.97 -14.93 -8.79
CA ARG A 131 -12.38 -15.24 -9.02
C ARG A 131 -12.56 -16.45 -9.92
N ALA A 132 -11.74 -16.59 -10.97
CA ALA A 132 -11.77 -17.75 -11.85
C ALA A 132 -11.37 -19.03 -11.11
N GLU A 133 -10.31 -18.98 -10.30
CA GLU A 133 -9.87 -20.08 -9.43
C GLU A 133 -10.97 -20.51 -8.45
N ALA A 134 -11.59 -19.57 -7.75
CA ALA A 134 -12.67 -19.86 -6.81
C ALA A 134 -13.87 -20.49 -7.51
N LYS A 135 -14.26 -20.03 -8.71
CA LYS A 135 -15.33 -20.63 -9.51
C LYS A 135 -15.00 -22.04 -10.00
N ALA A 136 -13.71 -22.34 -10.18
CA ALA A 136 -13.24 -23.69 -10.52
C ALA A 136 -13.10 -24.61 -9.29
N GLY A 137 -13.53 -24.17 -8.11
CA GLY A 137 -13.48 -24.95 -6.86
C GLY A 137 -12.13 -24.90 -6.14
N ARG A 138 -11.18 -24.10 -6.61
CA ARG A 138 -9.87 -23.89 -5.98
C ARG A 138 -9.89 -22.55 -5.26
N VAL A 139 -10.41 -22.51 -4.04
CA VAL A 139 -10.52 -21.25 -3.27
C VAL A 139 -9.11 -20.72 -2.94
N PRO A 140 -8.68 -19.61 -3.54
CA PRO A 140 -7.37 -19.03 -3.26
C PRO A 140 -7.35 -18.49 -1.82
N GLN A 141 -6.22 -18.67 -1.14
CA GLN A 141 -5.94 -17.99 0.12
C GLN A 141 -5.06 -16.77 -0.19
N ALA A 142 -5.58 -15.88 -1.03
CA ALA A 142 -4.81 -14.78 -1.56
C ALA A 142 -4.81 -13.54 -0.66
N ARG A 143 -3.77 -12.72 -0.78
CA ARG A 143 -3.53 -11.52 0.03
C ARG A 143 -3.20 -10.34 -0.87
N VAL A 144 -3.79 -9.20 -0.61
CA VAL A 144 -3.41 -7.93 -1.23
C VAL A 144 -2.97 -6.97 -0.13
N ILE A 145 -1.81 -6.38 -0.32
CA ILE A 145 -1.27 -5.35 0.55
C ILE A 145 -1.05 -4.09 -0.29
N ASN A 146 -1.86 -3.07 -0.05
CA ASN A 146 -1.75 -1.78 -0.70
C ASN A 146 -0.88 -0.83 0.14
N THR A 147 -0.18 0.09 -0.50
CA THR A 147 0.63 1.09 0.19
C THR A 147 -0.06 2.45 0.17
N SER A 148 -0.72 2.80 1.28
CA SER A 148 -1.23 4.13 1.58
C SER A 148 -0.13 5.02 2.18
N SER A 149 -0.46 5.98 3.02
CA SER A 149 0.49 6.88 3.69
C SER A 149 -0.24 7.62 4.81
N GLY A 150 0.48 8.04 5.85
CA GLY A 150 -0.02 9.02 6.82
C GLY A 150 -0.55 10.29 6.14
N ALA A 151 0.10 10.75 5.05
CA ALA A 151 -0.39 11.87 4.26
C ALA A 151 -1.76 11.61 3.61
N GLY A 152 -2.07 10.34 3.27
CA GLY A 152 -3.40 9.97 2.76
C GLY A 152 -4.46 9.84 3.84
N LEU A 153 -4.06 9.57 5.08
CA LEU A 153 -4.97 9.42 6.22
C LEU A 153 -5.31 10.77 6.87
N LEU A 154 -4.32 11.64 7.03
CA LEU A 154 -4.41 12.86 7.84
C LEU A 154 -4.15 14.15 7.04
N GLY A 155 -3.76 14.02 5.76
CA GLY A 155 -3.39 15.15 4.90
C GLY A 155 -1.96 15.63 5.17
N SER A 156 -1.29 16.15 4.13
CA SER A 156 0.05 16.74 4.25
C SER A 156 0.14 17.98 3.38
N VAL A 157 0.60 19.08 3.97
CA VAL A 157 0.79 20.35 3.26
C VAL A 157 1.81 20.17 2.13
N GLY A 158 1.50 20.69 0.94
CA GLY A 158 2.34 20.55 -0.26
C GLY A 158 2.22 19.20 -0.98
N GLN A 159 1.36 18.29 -0.52
CA GLN A 159 1.17 16.95 -1.08
C GLN A 159 -0.28 16.69 -1.52
N GLY A 160 -0.95 17.68 -2.11
CA GLY A 160 -2.37 17.57 -2.46
C GLY A 160 -2.70 16.39 -3.39
N ASN A 161 -1.90 16.18 -4.46
CA ASN A 161 -2.02 15.06 -5.38
C ASN A 161 -1.73 13.71 -4.71
N TYR A 162 -0.63 13.64 -3.95
CA TYR A 162 -0.20 12.44 -3.25
C TYR A 162 -1.19 12.04 -2.14
N SER A 163 -1.60 12.99 -1.30
CA SER A 163 -2.60 12.76 -0.24
C SER A 163 -3.92 12.26 -0.82
N ALA A 164 -4.42 12.88 -1.90
CA ALA A 164 -5.64 12.44 -2.57
C ALA A 164 -5.52 11.01 -3.11
N ALA A 165 -4.41 10.68 -3.77
CA ALA A 165 -4.17 9.32 -4.30
C ALA A 165 -4.07 8.29 -3.17
N LYS A 166 -3.35 8.59 -2.09
CA LYS A 166 -3.15 7.70 -0.94
C LYS A 166 -4.42 7.52 -0.10
N ALA A 167 -5.25 8.55 0.04
CA ALA A 167 -6.60 8.43 0.60
C ALA A 167 -7.51 7.54 -0.28
N GLY A 168 -7.43 7.70 -1.60
CA GLY A 168 -8.14 6.85 -2.56
C GLY A 168 -7.74 5.38 -2.46
N ILE A 169 -6.46 5.07 -2.21
CA ILE A 169 -5.97 3.70 -1.98
C ILE A 169 -6.58 3.11 -0.69
N ALA A 170 -6.67 3.88 0.40
CA ALA A 170 -7.32 3.41 1.62
C ALA A 170 -8.80 3.09 1.39
N GLY A 171 -9.53 3.93 0.65
CA GLY A 171 -10.91 3.67 0.24
C GLY A 171 -11.04 2.43 -0.66
N LEU A 172 -10.18 2.30 -1.68
CA LEU A 172 -10.11 1.13 -2.56
C LEU A 172 -9.87 -0.16 -1.76
N THR A 173 -9.02 -0.12 -0.75
CA THR A 173 -8.72 -1.26 0.13
C THR A 173 -9.98 -1.77 0.83
N VAL A 174 -10.78 -0.87 1.40
CA VAL A 174 -12.02 -1.23 2.12
C VAL A 174 -13.05 -1.87 1.18
N VAL A 175 -13.25 -1.27 -0.01
CA VAL A 175 -14.18 -1.80 -1.02
C VAL A 175 -13.73 -3.16 -1.53
N ALA A 176 -12.46 -3.28 -1.92
CA ALA A 176 -11.91 -4.53 -2.44
C ALA A 176 -11.94 -5.65 -1.39
N ALA A 177 -11.70 -5.33 -0.11
CA ALA A 177 -11.82 -6.29 0.99
C ALA A 177 -13.23 -6.89 1.08
N ALA A 178 -14.27 -6.04 0.99
CA ALA A 178 -15.66 -6.48 1.04
C ALA A 178 -16.06 -7.31 -0.19
N GLU A 179 -15.65 -6.88 -1.39
CA GLU A 179 -16.02 -7.54 -2.65
C GLU A 179 -15.32 -8.88 -2.84
N LEU A 180 -14.05 -9.00 -2.43
CA LEU A 180 -13.20 -10.15 -2.72
C LEU A 180 -13.21 -11.21 -1.61
N ALA A 181 -13.73 -10.91 -0.42
CA ALA A 181 -13.80 -11.86 0.70
C ALA A 181 -14.45 -13.19 0.32
N ARG A 182 -15.52 -13.16 -0.48
CA ARG A 182 -16.22 -14.35 -0.96
C ARG A 182 -15.38 -15.26 -1.87
N TYR A 183 -14.25 -14.79 -2.35
CA TYR A 183 -13.30 -15.56 -3.16
C TYR A 183 -12.08 -16.01 -2.36
N GLY A 184 -12.05 -15.80 -1.03
CA GLY A 184 -10.93 -16.18 -0.18
C GLY A 184 -9.75 -15.20 -0.24
N VAL A 185 -9.97 -13.95 -0.67
CA VAL A 185 -8.96 -12.91 -0.78
C VAL A 185 -9.12 -11.90 0.35
N THR A 186 -8.06 -11.61 1.08
CA THR A 186 -8.01 -10.49 2.01
C THR A 186 -7.28 -9.30 1.40
N VAL A 187 -7.74 -8.10 1.70
CA VAL A 187 -7.14 -6.84 1.19
C VAL A 187 -6.91 -5.89 2.35
N ASN A 188 -5.65 -5.53 2.58
CA ASN A 188 -5.26 -4.59 3.61
C ASN A 188 -4.34 -3.50 3.03
N ALA A 189 -4.09 -2.46 3.79
CA ALA A 189 -3.11 -1.44 3.41
C ALA A 189 -2.14 -1.18 4.56
N ILE A 190 -0.96 -0.68 4.19
CA ILE A 190 0.01 -0.08 5.11
C ILE A 190 0.12 1.43 4.84
N ALA A 191 0.43 2.20 5.87
CA ALA A 191 0.85 3.58 5.83
C ALA A 191 2.26 3.65 6.45
N PRO A 192 3.31 3.40 5.65
CA PRO A 192 4.66 3.27 6.17
C PRO A 192 5.34 4.63 6.38
N ALA A 193 6.24 4.71 7.37
CA ALA A 193 7.24 5.75 7.46
C ALA A 193 8.64 5.12 7.45
N ALA A 194 9.44 5.48 6.45
CA ALA A 194 10.81 5.00 6.29
C ALA A 194 11.64 5.99 5.45
N ARG A 195 12.94 6.03 5.69
CA ARG A 195 13.87 6.80 4.90
C ARG A 195 14.16 6.09 3.58
N THR A 196 13.78 6.72 2.49
CA THR A 196 14.04 6.27 1.14
C THR A 196 14.50 7.46 0.31
N ARG A 197 15.00 7.25 -0.90
CA ARG A 197 15.28 8.35 -1.82
C ARG A 197 14.08 9.29 -2.03
N MET A 198 12.87 8.76 -1.93
CA MET A 198 11.62 9.53 -2.06
C MET A 198 11.35 10.44 -0.86
N THR A 199 11.71 10.01 0.35
CA THR A 199 11.39 10.67 1.62
C THR A 199 12.62 11.34 2.28
N GLU A 200 13.78 11.30 1.63
CA GLU A 200 15.03 11.81 2.17
C GLU A 200 14.95 13.28 2.60
N ALA A 201 14.28 14.11 1.82
CA ALA A 201 14.06 15.51 2.16
C ALA A 201 13.11 15.70 3.35
N VAL A 202 12.10 14.85 3.49
CA VAL A 202 11.11 14.90 4.59
C VAL A 202 11.73 14.47 5.91
N PHE A 203 12.61 13.47 5.86
CA PHE A 203 13.28 12.90 7.04
C PHE A 203 14.75 13.30 7.16
N ALA A 204 15.16 14.43 6.54
CA ALA A 204 16.54 14.93 6.57
C ALA A 204 17.05 15.17 7.99
N SER A 205 16.16 15.52 8.93
CA SER A 205 16.51 15.68 10.36
C SER A 205 16.69 14.36 11.11
N MET A 206 16.24 13.23 10.53
CA MET A 206 16.35 11.88 11.10
C MET A 206 17.52 11.15 10.42
N ALA A 207 18.74 11.63 10.62
CA ALA A 207 19.94 11.03 10.07
C ALA A 207 20.06 9.55 10.48
N ARG A 208 20.72 8.76 9.63
CA ARG A 208 21.03 7.37 9.99
C ARG A 208 21.92 7.38 11.23
N PRO A 209 21.60 6.61 12.28
CA PRO A 209 22.45 6.53 13.45
C PRO A 209 23.80 5.88 13.08
N ASP A 210 24.89 6.35 13.70
CA ASP A 210 26.22 5.77 13.48
C ASP A 210 26.32 4.33 13.98
N SER A 211 25.48 3.96 14.95
CA SER A 211 25.38 2.61 15.50
C SER A 211 24.01 2.34 16.12
N GLY A 212 23.60 1.07 16.19
CA GLY A 212 22.35 0.64 16.80
C GLY A 212 21.18 0.55 15.82
N PHE A 213 19.96 0.56 16.33
CA PHE A 213 18.74 0.40 15.56
C PHE A 213 18.42 1.66 14.74
N ASP A 214 18.36 1.50 13.42
CA ASP A 214 17.90 2.57 12.53
C ASP A 214 16.37 2.49 12.38
N ALA A 215 15.65 3.29 13.13
CA ALA A 215 14.19 3.31 13.12
C ALA A 215 13.59 3.69 11.75
N MET A 216 14.35 4.38 10.89
CA MET A 216 13.90 4.82 9.57
C MET A 216 14.35 3.89 8.44
N ALA A 217 14.98 2.73 8.75
CA ALA A 217 15.36 1.76 7.74
C ALA A 217 14.13 1.17 7.02
N PRO A 218 14.13 1.10 5.67
CA PRO A 218 13.00 0.54 4.90
C PRO A 218 12.64 -0.89 5.29
N GLU A 219 13.62 -1.65 5.73
CA GLU A 219 13.50 -3.04 6.15
C GLU A 219 12.55 -3.22 7.33
N ASN A 220 12.38 -2.20 8.18
CA ASN A 220 11.47 -2.26 9.33
C ASN A 220 9.99 -2.37 8.94
N VAL A 221 9.63 -1.99 7.73
CA VAL A 221 8.26 -2.07 7.22
C VAL A 221 7.90 -3.49 6.80
N SER A 222 8.88 -4.25 6.32
CA SER A 222 8.67 -5.54 5.67
C SER A 222 8.12 -6.65 6.56
N PRO A 223 8.47 -6.78 7.85
CA PRO A 223 7.94 -7.85 8.70
C PRO A 223 6.41 -7.88 8.77
N LEU A 224 5.75 -6.72 8.88
CA LEU A 224 4.29 -6.63 8.85
C LEU A 224 3.73 -7.06 7.49
N VAL A 225 4.37 -6.64 6.39
CA VAL A 225 3.90 -6.95 5.02
C VAL A 225 4.03 -8.44 4.73
N VAL A 226 5.12 -9.07 5.15
CA VAL A 226 5.32 -10.52 5.06
C VAL A 226 4.25 -11.26 5.85
N TRP A 227 4.01 -10.86 7.10
CA TRP A 227 2.96 -11.47 7.91
C TRP A 227 1.57 -11.31 7.28
N LEU A 228 1.23 -10.11 6.78
CA LEU A 228 -0.01 -9.88 6.03
C LEU A 228 -0.10 -10.72 4.75
N GLY A 229 1.02 -11.03 4.12
CA GLY A 229 1.13 -11.92 2.95
C GLY A 229 1.02 -13.41 3.27
N SER A 230 1.14 -13.80 4.53
CA SER A 230 1.15 -15.19 4.97
C SER A 230 -0.26 -15.83 5.04
N ALA A 231 -0.29 -17.13 5.26
CA ALA A 231 -1.54 -17.84 5.52
C ALA A 231 -2.17 -17.44 6.86
N GLU A 232 -1.36 -17.03 7.85
CA GLU A 232 -1.79 -16.72 9.22
C GLU A 232 -2.69 -15.48 9.29
N SER A 233 -2.53 -14.53 8.35
CA SER A 233 -3.30 -13.28 8.30
C SER A 233 -4.71 -13.41 7.72
N GLY A 234 -5.18 -14.61 7.41
CA GLY A 234 -6.45 -14.86 6.73
C GLY A 234 -7.70 -14.28 7.40
N HIS A 235 -7.61 -13.94 8.67
CA HIS A 235 -8.67 -13.32 9.45
C HIS A 235 -8.65 -11.78 9.43
N VAL A 236 -7.63 -11.17 8.80
CA VAL A 236 -7.44 -9.72 8.74
C VAL A 236 -7.76 -9.21 7.34
N THR A 237 -8.77 -8.34 7.22
CA THR A 237 -9.14 -7.71 5.94
C THR A 237 -9.78 -6.34 6.15
N GLY A 238 -9.64 -5.45 5.19
CA GLY A 238 -10.21 -4.10 5.20
C GLY A 238 -9.54 -3.17 6.22
N ARG A 239 -8.27 -3.41 6.57
CA ARG A 239 -7.53 -2.64 7.57
C ARG A 239 -6.40 -1.83 6.95
N VAL A 240 -6.09 -0.72 7.61
CA VAL A 240 -4.92 0.10 7.31
C VAL A 240 -4.03 0.09 8.54
N PHE A 241 -2.76 -0.25 8.37
CA PHE A 241 -1.77 -0.29 9.44
C PHE A 241 -0.73 0.79 9.23
N GLU A 242 -0.46 1.58 10.25
CA GLU A 242 0.72 2.44 10.30
C GLU A 242 1.92 1.64 10.80
N VAL A 243 3.07 1.77 10.13
CA VAL A 243 4.27 1.03 10.46
C VAL A 243 5.52 1.91 10.28
N GLU A 244 6.27 2.05 11.35
CA GLU A 244 7.56 2.76 11.38
C GLU A 244 8.49 2.17 12.43
N GLY A 245 9.75 1.96 12.12
CA GLY A 245 10.70 1.40 13.08
C GLY A 245 10.17 0.13 13.73
N GLY A 246 10.08 0.12 15.05
CA GLY A 246 9.52 -0.97 15.85
C GLY A 246 8.02 -0.81 16.19
N LYS A 247 7.33 0.21 15.64
CA LYS A 247 5.92 0.50 15.94
C LYS A 247 5.02 -0.05 14.85
N VAL A 248 3.94 -0.71 15.25
CA VAL A 248 2.80 -1.07 14.42
C VAL A 248 1.53 -0.56 15.10
N ALA A 249 0.73 0.21 14.38
CA ALA A 249 -0.56 0.71 14.87
C ALA A 249 -1.67 0.42 13.85
N LEU A 250 -2.90 0.34 14.32
CA LEU A 250 -4.08 0.22 13.45
C LEU A 250 -4.66 1.62 13.24
N ALA A 251 -4.64 2.12 12.01
CA ALA A 251 -5.31 3.35 11.66
C ALA A 251 -6.83 3.16 11.74
N GLN A 252 -7.49 4.06 12.42
CA GLN A 252 -8.96 4.09 12.48
C GLN A 252 -9.46 4.99 11.36
N GLY A 253 -10.15 4.42 10.38
CA GLY A 253 -10.75 5.17 9.29
C GLY A 253 -11.87 6.11 9.76
N TRP A 254 -12.54 6.75 8.80
CA TRP A 254 -13.67 7.62 9.05
C TRP A 254 -14.72 6.96 9.93
N ARG A 255 -15.09 7.60 11.02
CA ARG A 255 -16.14 7.20 11.96
C ARG A 255 -17.27 8.22 11.96
N HIS A 256 -18.48 7.77 12.25
CA HIS A 256 -19.56 8.71 12.53
C HIS A 256 -19.23 9.48 13.80
N GLY A 257 -19.22 10.81 13.69
CA GLY A 257 -19.04 11.74 14.79
C GLY A 257 -20.36 12.07 15.49
N PRO A 258 -20.36 13.11 16.34
CA PRO A 258 -21.57 13.62 16.95
C PRO A 258 -22.60 14.03 15.88
N ALA A 259 -23.90 13.85 16.19
CA ALA A 259 -24.98 14.12 15.26
C ALA A 259 -26.11 14.89 15.98
N VAL A 260 -26.85 15.70 15.22
CA VAL A 260 -28.07 16.38 15.65
C VAL A 260 -29.17 16.11 14.64
N TYR A 261 -30.36 15.77 15.13
CA TYR A 261 -31.54 15.47 14.30
C TYR A 261 -32.67 16.43 14.65
N LYS A 262 -33.26 17.09 13.65
CA LYS A 262 -34.37 18.04 13.83
C LYS A 262 -35.73 17.41 13.52
N GLY A 263 -35.79 16.35 12.73
CA GLY A 263 -37.04 15.73 12.28
C GLY A 263 -37.69 16.44 11.07
N GLU A 264 -37.12 17.54 10.61
CA GLU A 264 -37.55 18.30 9.43
C GLU A 264 -36.36 18.94 8.72
N ARG A 265 -36.60 19.63 7.60
CA ARG A 265 -35.56 20.37 6.87
C ARG A 265 -35.00 21.52 7.71
N TRP A 266 -33.66 21.60 7.75
CA TRP A 266 -32.96 22.71 8.38
C TRP A 266 -33.18 24.04 7.63
N ASN A 267 -33.37 25.13 8.38
CA ASN A 267 -33.17 26.45 7.82
C ASN A 267 -31.67 26.78 7.85
N PRO A 268 -31.05 27.28 6.76
CA PRO A 268 -29.62 27.61 6.74
C PRO A 268 -29.17 28.51 7.89
N ALA A 269 -30.04 29.45 8.34
CA ALA A 269 -29.75 30.36 9.46
C ALA A 269 -29.53 29.63 10.81
N GLU A 270 -30.10 28.44 10.99
CA GLU A 270 -29.96 27.64 12.23
C GLU A 270 -28.66 26.86 12.29
N LEU A 271 -28.05 26.56 11.12
CA LEU A 271 -26.90 25.62 11.04
C LEU A 271 -25.64 26.15 11.72
N GLY A 272 -25.48 27.47 11.84
CA GLY A 272 -24.30 28.02 12.51
C GLY A 272 -24.17 27.60 13.98
N ALA A 273 -25.29 27.53 14.72
CA ALA A 273 -25.29 27.03 16.10
C ALA A 273 -25.08 25.51 16.17
N VAL A 274 -25.73 24.79 15.27
CA VAL A 274 -25.61 23.32 15.20
C VAL A 274 -24.18 22.90 14.90
N VAL A 275 -23.52 23.52 13.92
CA VAL A 275 -22.12 23.19 13.55
C VAL A 275 -21.17 23.50 14.69
N ARG A 276 -21.34 24.61 15.42
CA ARG A 276 -20.52 24.89 16.63
C ARG A 276 -20.66 23.79 17.68
N ASP A 277 -21.89 23.38 18.01
CA ASP A 277 -22.13 22.28 18.95
C ASP A 277 -21.48 20.96 18.49
N LEU A 278 -21.56 20.65 17.20
CA LEU A 278 -20.90 19.44 16.65
C LEU A 278 -19.36 19.51 16.80
N LEU A 279 -18.76 20.68 16.51
CA LEU A 279 -17.31 20.89 16.62
C LEU A 279 -16.84 20.83 18.07
N GLU A 280 -17.58 21.41 19.03
CA GLU A 280 -17.25 21.35 20.46
C GLU A 280 -17.27 19.94 21.03
N ARG A 281 -18.06 19.04 20.44
CA ARG A 281 -18.16 17.63 20.83
C ARG A 281 -17.25 16.69 20.03
N ALA A 282 -16.68 17.15 18.93
CA ALA A 282 -15.77 16.37 18.11
C ALA A 282 -14.34 16.41 18.67
N PRO A 283 -13.54 15.33 18.51
CA PRO A 283 -12.10 15.42 18.78
C PRO A 283 -11.41 16.37 17.81
N GLU A 284 -10.33 17.00 18.24
CA GLU A 284 -9.47 17.80 17.36
C GLU A 284 -8.87 16.92 16.25
N PRO A 285 -8.63 17.48 15.04
CA PRO A 285 -7.94 16.76 13.98
C PRO A 285 -6.53 16.37 14.41
N GLU A 286 -6.14 15.12 14.09
CA GLU A 286 -4.78 14.64 14.34
C GLU A 286 -3.82 15.17 13.27
N PRO A 287 -2.62 15.66 13.63
CA PRO A 287 -1.60 16.07 12.68
C PRO A 287 -0.91 14.85 12.04
N VAL A 288 -0.55 14.98 10.77
CA VAL A 288 0.25 13.97 10.09
C VAL A 288 1.65 13.87 10.73
N TYR A 289 2.14 12.66 10.99
CA TYR A 289 3.46 12.38 11.59
C TYR A 289 3.73 13.08 12.94
N GLY A 290 2.70 13.44 13.69
CA GLY A 290 2.85 14.14 14.97
C GLY A 290 3.47 15.54 14.86
N ALA A 291 3.56 16.09 13.66
CA ALA A 291 4.07 17.45 13.44
C ALA A 291 2.95 18.48 13.73
N ASN A 292 3.17 19.30 14.74
CA ASN A 292 2.45 20.57 14.96
C ASN A 292 3.13 21.68 14.15
#